data_c6547389db67cefde39b1128ff7175c5
#
_entry.id   c6547389db67cefde39b1128ff7175c5
#
_cell.length_a   1.000
_cell.length_b   1.000
_cell.length_c   1.000
_cell.angle_alpha   90.00
_cell.angle_beta   90.00
_cell.angle_gamma   90.00
#
_symmetry.space_group_name_H-M   'P 1'
#
loop_
_entity.id
_entity.type
_entity.pdbx_description
1 polymer ?
#
loop_
_entity_poly.entity_id
_entity_poly.type
_entity_poly.pdbx_seq_one_letter_code
_entity_poly.pdbx_strand_id
1 'polypeptide(L)'
;MTDYLDDGCELDETGSVVPSDDSVASIGNKGYHSLEAAITEAKEGATVTLLKNVTEDVTIPANTTVTLDLNGKTLTNESSHTITNHGTLTIKDSVGGGTVDNVTHAKGALVNYGNAILESGTLTRSKEAGSSPSTSGGNSWYVVDNNKGTMTVKGGNIVSTGKFSSLIRNIGDSTTKAQLTIESGKLSNGFIAVKNDDNGDLKISGGEITSDDQAVQNWSQAEISGGTMNGAVYTWAADNSAGQMTISGDAKINGNVYSVQYVYTDNEIVHQPIVSAATKIEGGTIVGNVGAAYSGSAPNTLGVVTVSGGNFPYLYRKSI
;
A
#
# COMPACT_ATOMS: atom_id res chain seq x y z
N MET A 1 -18.27 41.22 20.40
CA MET A 1 -17.18 41.11 19.41
C MET A 1 -17.06 39.70 18.84
N THR A 2 -17.79 38.73 19.40
CA THR A 2 -17.79 37.31 18.94
C THR A 2 -18.67 37.05 17.70
N ASP A 3 -19.54 37.98 17.32
CA ASP A 3 -20.49 37.79 16.18
C ASP A 3 -19.86 37.89 14.77
N TYR A 4 -18.52 38.06 14.71
CA TYR A 4 -17.75 38.16 13.47
C TYR A 4 -16.71 37.04 13.27
N LEU A 5 -16.66 36.05 14.20
CA LEU A 5 -15.78 34.92 14.04
C LEU A 5 -16.44 33.82 13.21
N ASP A 6 -15.67 33.20 12.34
CA ASP A 6 -16.11 31.99 11.68
C ASP A 6 -16.44 30.90 12.70
N ASP A 7 -17.43 30.06 12.36
CA ASP A 7 -17.73 28.86 13.14
C ASP A 7 -16.46 27.99 13.27
N GLY A 8 -16.18 27.46 14.46
CA GLY A 8 -14.95 26.72 14.76
C GLY A 8 -13.74 27.60 15.13
N CYS A 9 -13.92 28.91 15.34
CA CYS A 9 -12.86 29.83 15.75
C CYS A 9 -13.20 30.53 17.07
N GLU A 10 -12.16 30.85 17.84
CA GLU A 10 -12.22 31.66 19.04
C GLU A 10 -11.05 32.65 19.08
N LEU A 11 -11.10 33.60 20.02
CA LEU A 11 -9.96 34.49 20.30
C LEU A 11 -9.15 33.93 21.47
N ASP A 12 -7.85 33.83 21.28
CA ASP A 12 -6.95 33.54 22.39
C ASP A 12 -6.77 34.75 23.34
N GLU A 13 -5.99 34.58 24.39
CA GLU A 13 -5.71 35.62 25.39
C GLU A 13 -5.06 36.90 24.81
N THR A 14 -4.45 36.78 23.62
CA THR A 14 -3.82 37.90 22.89
C THR A 14 -4.79 38.60 21.92
N GLY A 15 -5.99 38.06 21.74
CA GLY A 15 -6.97 38.52 20.77
C GLY A 15 -6.72 38.03 19.35
N SER A 16 -5.89 37.01 19.17
CA SER A 16 -5.66 36.35 17.88
C SER A 16 -6.72 35.27 17.62
N VAL A 17 -7.14 35.15 16.36
CA VAL A 17 -8.07 34.09 15.93
C VAL A 17 -7.33 32.74 15.91
N VAL A 18 -7.89 31.78 16.67
CA VAL A 18 -7.40 30.41 16.79
C VAL A 18 -8.55 29.42 16.61
N PRO A 19 -8.29 28.14 16.28
CA PRO A 19 -9.32 27.13 16.31
C PRO A 19 -9.96 27.01 17.68
N SER A 20 -11.28 26.89 17.74
CA SER A 20 -12.01 26.71 19.00
C SER A 20 -11.69 25.35 19.64
N ASP A 21 -11.89 25.26 20.94
CA ASP A 21 -11.61 24.06 21.74
C ASP A 21 -12.37 22.81 21.25
N ASP A 22 -13.51 22.94 20.59
CA ASP A 22 -14.31 21.84 20.06
C ASP A 22 -13.94 21.47 18.62
N SER A 23 -13.09 22.24 17.94
CA SER A 23 -12.58 21.92 16.60
C SER A 23 -11.80 20.60 16.59
N VAL A 24 -12.03 19.80 15.55
CA VAL A 24 -11.34 18.52 15.33
C VAL A 24 -10.23 18.60 14.28
N ALA A 25 -10.32 19.59 13.40
CA ALA A 25 -9.32 19.86 12.36
C ALA A 25 -9.15 21.37 12.16
N SER A 26 -8.04 21.78 11.53
CA SER A 26 -7.81 23.17 11.16
C SER A 26 -7.15 23.32 9.80
N ILE A 27 -7.38 24.49 9.18
CA ILE A 27 -6.60 25.00 8.04
C ILE A 27 -6.03 26.36 8.47
N GLY A 28 -4.73 26.42 8.74
CA GLY A 28 -4.14 27.58 9.39
C GLY A 28 -4.81 27.84 10.74
N ASN A 29 -5.33 29.05 10.94
CA ASN A 29 -5.99 29.46 12.17
C ASN A 29 -7.52 29.21 12.18
N LYS A 30 -8.09 28.69 11.09
CA LYS A 30 -9.51 28.35 11.02
C LYS A 30 -9.73 26.93 11.49
N GLY A 31 -10.59 26.75 12.52
CA GLY A 31 -11.01 25.45 13.03
C GLY A 31 -12.24 24.90 12.31
N TYR A 32 -12.43 23.59 12.42
CA TYR A 32 -13.56 22.86 11.84
C TYR A 32 -14.03 21.77 12.79
N HIS A 33 -15.35 21.60 12.89
CA HIS A 33 -15.98 20.59 13.76
C HIS A 33 -16.02 19.19 13.13
N SER A 34 -15.70 19.07 11.82
CA SER A 34 -15.51 17.78 11.14
C SER A 34 -14.33 17.84 10.17
N LEU A 35 -13.68 16.71 9.95
CA LEU A 35 -12.59 16.59 8.99
C LEU A 35 -13.12 16.75 7.57
N GLU A 36 -14.30 16.21 7.27
CA GLU A 36 -14.94 16.33 5.94
C GLU A 36 -15.20 17.81 5.58
N ALA A 37 -15.66 18.64 6.55
CA ALA A 37 -15.86 20.07 6.32
C ALA A 37 -14.53 20.77 6.01
N ALA A 38 -13.45 20.46 6.74
CA ALA A 38 -12.13 21.01 6.49
C ALA A 38 -11.63 20.65 5.08
N ILE A 39 -11.79 19.39 4.65
CA ILE A 39 -11.38 18.92 3.34
C ILE A 39 -12.20 19.58 2.23
N THR A 40 -13.51 19.75 2.45
CA THR A 40 -14.42 20.38 1.45
C THR A 40 -14.05 21.86 1.22
N GLU A 41 -13.63 22.56 2.27
CA GLU A 41 -13.21 23.96 2.19
C GLU A 41 -11.73 24.15 1.82
N ALA A 42 -10.95 23.07 1.81
CA ALA A 42 -9.53 23.13 1.50
C ALA A 42 -9.30 23.71 0.08
N LYS A 43 -8.56 24.80 0.00
CA LYS A 43 -8.06 25.33 -1.26
C LYS A 43 -6.90 24.46 -1.75
N GLU A 44 -6.59 24.55 -3.02
CA GLU A 44 -5.50 23.78 -3.64
C GLU A 44 -4.20 23.87 -2.83
N GLY A 45 -3.68 22.72 -2.45
CA GLY A 45 -2.45 22.59 -1.67
C GLY A 45 -2.57 22.93 -0.16
N ALA A 46 -3.79 23.14 0.35
CA ALA A 46 -3.98 23.40 1.78
C ALA A 46 -3.52 22.23 2.65
N THR A 47 -3.00 22.55 3.83
CA THR A 47 -2.76 21.56 4.88
C THR A 47 -3.95 21.58 5.85
N VAL A 48 -4.61 20.42 5.95
CA VAL A 48 -5.62 20.13 6.96
C VAL A 48 -4.93 19.40 8.10
N THR A 49 -4.91 19.99 9.28
CA THR A 49 -4.22 19.47 10.47
C THR A 49 -5.25 18.91 11.45
N LEU A 50 -5.07 17.66 11.90
CA LEU A 50 -5.90 17.08 12.95
C LEU A 50 -5.55 17.72 14.30
N LEU A 51 -6.56 18.16 15.03
CA LEU A 51 -6.44 18.73 16.38
C LEU A 51 -6.79 17.69 17.46
N LYS A 52 -7.64 16.73 17.12
CA LYS A 52 -8.11 15.64 17.98
C LYS A 52 -8.12 14.31 17.22
N ASN A 53 -8.33 13.21 17.93
CA ASN A 53 -8.70 11.95 17.28
C ASN A 53 -10.08 12.10 16.66
N VAL A 54 -10.22 11.58 15.44
CA VAL A 54 -11.42 11.72 14.61
C VAL A 54 -11.94 10.34 14.25
N THR A 55 -13.26 10.18 14.24
CA THR A 55 -13.95 8.98 13.72
C THR A 55 -14.88 9.44 12.61
N GLU A 56 -14.44 9.32 11.36
CA GLU A 56 -15.16 9.74 10.15
C GLU A 56 -14.75 8.88 8.95
N ASP A 57 -15.70 8.60 8.06
CA ASP A 57 -15.42 8.08 6.71
C ASP A 57 -15.13 9.27 5.80
N VAL A 58 -13.88 9.45 5.38
CA VAL A 58 -13.40 10.67 4.72
C VAL A 58 -13.27 10.46 3.21
N THR A 59 -13.78 11.39 2.41
CA THR A 59 -13.58 11.39 0.96
C THR A 59 -12.79 12.62 0.52
N ILE A 60 -11.71 12.41 -0.24
CA ILE A 60 -11.00 13.48 -0.96
C ILE A 60 -11.61 13.58 -2.36
N PRO A 61 -12.32 14.67 -2.68
CA PRO A 61 -12.99 14.82 -3.98
C PRO A 61 -12.00 14.89 -5.15
N ALA A 62 -12.46 14.52 -6.35
CA ALA A 62 -11.71 14.78 -7.57
C ALA A 62 -11.41 16.28 -7.72
N ASN A 63 -10.27 16.61 -8.28
CA ASN A 63 -9.76 17.99 -8.44
C ASN A 63 -9.45 18.73 -7.12
N THR A 64 -9.42 18.02 -5.99
CA THR A 64 -8.94 18.56 -4.71
C THR A 64 -7.49 18.15 -4.51
N THR A 65 -6.64 19.09 -4.12
CA THR A 65 -5.25 18.83 -3.69
C THR A 65 -5.12 19.22 -2.22
N VAL A 66 -4.84 18.26 -1.36
CA VAL A 66 -4.79 18.48 0.09
C VAL A 66 -3.66 17.69 0.73
N THR A 67 -3.06 18.30 1.76
CA THR A 67 -2.17 17.61 2.69
C THR A 67 -2.94 17.37 3.99
N LEU A 68 -3.10 16.11 4.40
CA LEU A 68 -3.62 15.73 5.71
C LEU A 68 -2.44 15.53 6.67
N ASP A 69 -2.33 16.42 7.64
CA ASP A 69 -1.36 16.29 8.73
C ASP A 69 -2.03 15.63 9.92
N LEU A 70 -1.59 14.41 10.23
CA LEU A 70 -2.14 13.63 11.34
C LEU A 70 -1.80 14.27 12.70
N ASN A 71 -0.71 15.04 12.79
CA ASN A 71 -0.33 15.79 13.99
C ASN A 71 -0.38 14.94 15.29
N GLY A 72 0.10 13.70 15.20
CA GLY A 72 0.10 12.72 16.30
C GLY A 72 -1.28 12.16 16.66
N LYS A 73 -2.32 12.39 15.86
CA LYS A 73 -3.71 11.97 16.14
C LYS A 73 -4.08 10.74 15.33
N THR A 74 -5.17 10.12 15.76
CA THR A 74 -5.74 8.95 15.07
C THR A 74 -7.02 9.36 14.34
N LEU A 75 -7.04 9.02 13.04
CA LEU A 75 -8.24 9.01 12.22
C LEU A 75 -8.73 7.58 12.09
N THR A 76 -9.94 7.29 12.57
CA THR A 76 -10.64 6.02 12.38
C THR A 76 -11.88 6.22 11.51
N ASN A 77 -12.38 5.15 10.93
CA ASN A 77 -13.61 5.18 10.15
C ASN A 77 -14.85 4.89 11.02
N GLU A 78 -16.02 5.24 10.52
CA GLU A 78 -17.32 4.85 11.08
C GLU A 78 -17.75 3.47 10.57
N SER A 79 -17.86 3.29 9.26
CA SER A 79 -18.45 2.08 8.67
C SER A 79 -17.89 1.68 7.31
N SER A 80 -17.12 2.55 6.65
CA SER A 80 -16.60 2.33 5.32
C SER A 80 -15.06 2.29 5.30
N HIS A 81 -14.42 2.65 4.20
CA HIS A 81 -13.00 2.92 4.16
C HIS A 81 -12.70 4.19 4.94
N THR A 82 -11.57 4.25 5.65
CA THR A 82 -11.25 5.43 6.45
C THR A 82 -11.00 6.63 5.54
N ILE A 83 -10.23 6.44 4.46
CA ILE A 83 -10.04 7.46 3.43
C ILE A 83 -10.35 6.86 2.05
N THR A 84 -11.22 7.53 1.30
CA THR A 84 -11.43 7.28 -0.14
C THR A 84 -10.89 8.49 -0.92
N ASN A 85 -9.82 8.28 -1.69
CA ASN A 85 -9.16 9.37 -2.43
C ASN A 85 -9.49 9.33 -3.93
N HIS A 86 -10.10 10.39 -4.42
CA HIS A 86 -10.30 10.64 -5.86
C HIS A 86 -9.46 11.82 -6.37
N GLY A 87 -8.86 12.59 -5.48
CA GLY A 87 -8.05 13.78 -5.77
C GLY A 87 -6.55 13.54 -5.64
N THR A 88 -5.85 14.55 -5.14
CA THR A 88 -4.43 14.49 -4.78
C THR A 88 -4.29 14.66 -3.28
N LEU A 89 -3.87 13.60 -2.61
CA LEU A 89 -3.73 13.51 -1.16
C LEU A 89 -2.28 13.26 -0.76
N THR A 90 -1.74 14.11 0.10
CA THR A 90 -0.52 13.82 0.84
C THR A 90 -0.88 13.53 2.30
N ILE A 91 -0.45 12.41 2.84
CA ILE A 91 -0.57 12.07 4.25
C ILE A 91 0.79 12.27 4.91
N LYS A 92 0.83 13.10 5.94
CA LYS A 92 2.00 13.29 6.79
C LYS A 92 1.62 13.29 8.26
N ASP A 93 2.62 13.19 9.10
CA ASP A 93 2.50 13.27 10.56
C ASP A 93 3.64 14.13 11.09
N SER A 94 3.35 15.38 11.42
CA SER A 94 4.36 16.36 11.83
C SER A 94 4.88 16.16 13.25
N VAL A 95 4.14 15.46 14.10
CA VAL A 95 4.46 15.26 15.51
C VAL A 95 4.99 13.86 15.81
N GLY A 96 4.52 12.86 15.08
CA GLY A 96 4.82 11.45 15.32
C GLY A 96 3.70 10.74 16.12
N GLY A 97 3.49 9.46 15.77
CA GLY A 97 2.45 8.62 16.37
C GLY A 97 1.08 8.72 15.69
N GLY A 98 0.93 9.59 14.69
CA GLY A 98 -0.30 9.75 13.92
C GLY A 98 -0.66 8.48 13.12
N THR A 99 -1.95 8.15 13.12
CA THR A 99 -2.44 6.90 12.54
C THR A 99 -3.73 7.11 11.76
N VAL A 100 -3.82 6.49 10.59
CA VAL A 100 -5.09 6.24 9.88
C VAL A 100 -5.41 4.77 10.04
N ASP A 101 -6.46 4.47 10.79
CA ASP A 101 -6.85 3.10 11.13
C ASP A 101 -8.22 2.76 10.55
N ASN A 102 -8.35 1.58 9.98
CA ASN A 102 -9.65 1.06 9.62
C ASN A 102 -10.10 -0.01 10.62
N VAL A 103 -11.26 0.21 11.23
CA VAL A 103 -11.86 -0.66 12.26
C VAL A 103 -13.06 -1.44 11.75
N THR A 104 -13.32 -1.44 10.44
CA THR A 104 -14.45 -2.15 9.83
C THR A 104 -13.96 -3.34 9.01
N HIS A 105 -14.63 -4.49 9.20
CA HIS A 105 -14.35 -5.68 8.41
C HIS A 105 -14.45 -5.38 6.90
N ALA A 106 -13.50 -5.93 6.13
CA ALA A 106 -13.50 -5.84 4.69
C ALA A 106 -13.36 -4.41 4.11
N LYS A 107 -12.75 -3.51 4.87
CA LYS A 107 -12.46 -2.13 4.44
C LYS A 107 -10.98 -1.79 4.67
N GLY A 108 -10.45 -0.86 3.93
CA GLY A 108 -9.06 -0.39 4.02
C GLY A 108 -8.93 0.97 4.70
N ALA A 109 -7.74 1.25 5.22
CA ALA A 109 -7.41 2.58 5.73
C ALA A 109 -7.37 3.62 4.59
N LEU A 110 -6.90 3.22 3.40
CA LEU A 110 -6.89 4.06 2.21
C LEU A 110 -7.34 3.26 0.98
N VAL A 111 -8.34 3.77 0.28
CA VAL A 111 -8.64 3.37 -1.11
C VAL A 111 -8.31 4.54 -2.03
N ASN A 112 -7.39 4.33 -2.96
CA ASN A 112 -6.87 5.38 -3.82
C ASN A 112 -7.27 5.18 -5.28
N TYR A 113 -8.08 6.10 -5.79
CA TYR A 113 -8.45 6.22 -7.22
C TYR A 113 -7.78 7.43 -7.89
N GLY A 114 -7.13 8.29 -7.11
CA GLY A 114 -6.43 9.49 -7.54
C GLY A 114 -4.91 9.40 -7.36
N ASN A 115 -4.32 10.48 -6.88
CA ASN A 115 -2.91 10.54 -6.53
C ASN A 115 -2.75 10.55 -5.01
N ALA A 116 -1.94 9.64 -4.45
CA ALA A 116 -1.67 9.58 -3.02
C ALA A 116 -0.18 9.56 -2.72
N ILE A 117 0.24 10.28 -1.70
CA ILE A 117 1.60 10.25 -1.17
C ILE A 117 1.52 9.98 0.33
N LEU A 118 2.24 8.97 0.80
CA LEU A 118 2.50 8.76 2.22
C LEU A 118 3.92 9.25 2.52
N GLU A 119 4.03 10.37 3.23
CA GLU A 119 5.32 10.93 3.67
C GLU A 119 5.72 10.41 5.05
N SER A 120 4.77 10.34 5.98
CA SER A 120 4.97 9.87 7.35
C SER A 120 3.64 9.47 7.99
N GLY A 121 3.68 8.95 9.24
CA GLY A 121 2.51 8.41 9.93
C GLY A 121 2.31 6.92 9.66
N THR A 122 1.21 6.38 10.14
CA THR A 122 0.91 4.94 10.04
C THR A 122 -0.46 4.72 9.40
N LEU A 123 -0.52 3.86 8.38
CA LEU A 123 -1.76 3.31 7.85
C LEU A 123 -1.93 1.90 8.40
N THR A 124 -3.09 1.57 8.97
CA THR A 124 -3.33 0.26 9.59
C THR A 124 -4.78 -0.20 9.49
N ARG A 125 -4.98 -1.49 9.80
CA ARG A 125 -6.29 -2.13 10.00
C ARG A 125 -6.26 -2.89 11.31
N SER A 126 -6.84 -2.31 12.36
CA SER A 126 -6.80 -2.90 13.70
C SER A 126 -7.92 -3.93 13.94
N LYS A 127 -9.01 -3.90 13.17
CA LYS A 127 -10.15 -4.81 13.32
C LYS A 127 -9.87 -6.23 12.86
N GLU A 128 -9.00 -6.43 11.89
CA GLU A 128 -8.75 -7.71 11.22
C GLU A 128 -7.70 -8.59 11.94
N ALA A 129 -7.58 -8.43 13.24
CA ALA A 129 -6.64 -9.24 14.02
C ALA A 129 -7.02 -10.73 14.01
N GLY A 130 -6.12 -11.58 13.51
CA GLY A 130 -6.14 -13.01 13.79
C GLY A 130 -7.06 -13.88 12.95
N SER A 131 -7.60 -13.41 11.81
CA SER A 131 -8.35 -14.27 10.90
C SER A 131 -7.45 -15.32 10.25
N SER A 132 -7.94 -16.54 10.09
CA SER A 132 -7.23 -17.57 9.32
C SER A 132 -7.23 -17.22 7.82
N PRO A 133 -6.14 -17.50 7.06
CA PRO A 133 -6.15 -17.34 5.61
C PRO A 133 -7.20 -18.19 4.90
N SER A 134 -7.68 -19.26 5.54
CA SER A 134 -8.74 -20.11 5.01
C SER A 134 -10.15 -19.57 5.27
N THR A 135 -10.32 -18.57 6.11
CA THR A 135 -11.61 -17.91 6.29
C THR A 135 -11.79 -16.83 5.24
N SER A 136 -12.92 -16.86 4.54
CA SER A 136 -13.19 -15.90 3.48
C SER A 136 -13.05 -14.47 3.99
N GLY A 137 -12.24 -13.68 3.35
CA GLY A 137 -11.97 -12.29 3.68
C GLY A 137 -10.77 -12.04 4.60
N GLY A 138 -10.20 -13.05 5.25
CA GLY A 138 -9.06 -12.86 6.16
C GLY A 138 -7.82 -12.29 5.46
N ASN A 139 -7.51 -12.78 4.28
CA ASN A 139 -6.37 -12.34 3.46
C ASN A 139 -6.79 -11.57 2.20
N SER A 140 -8.07 -11.31 2.02
CA SER A 140 -8.60 -10.65 0.81
C SER A 140 -8.65 -9.14 0.91
N TRP A 141 -8.33 -8.59 2.07
CA TRP A 141 -8.45 -7.16 2.33
C TRP A 141 -7.08 -6.55 2.58
N TYR A 142 -6.97 -5.30 2.17
CA TYR A 142 -5.73 -4.55 2.16
C TYR A 142 -5.82 -3.37 3.11
N VAL A 143 -4.70 -3.01 3.73
CA VAL A 143 -4.60 -1.72 4.44
C VAL A 143 -4.75 -0.59 3.44
N VAL A 144 -4.10 -0.74 2.28
CA VAL A 144 -4.18 0.20 1.16
C VAL A 144 -4.62 -0.53 -0.10
N ASP A 145 -5.64 -0.02 -0.77
CA ASP A 145 -6.05 -0.44 -2.12
C ASP A 145 -5.79 0.69 -3.12
N ASN A 146 -4.67 0.61 -3.85
CA ASN A 146 -4.36 1.52 -4.95
C ASN A 146 -5.05 1.00 -6.22
N ASN A 147 -6.27 1.47 -6.44
CA ASN A 147 -7.16 0.99 -7.50
C ASN A 147 -7.22 2.00 -8.65
N LYS A 148 -6.46 1.74 -9.69
CA LYS A 148 -6.31 2.64 -10.85
C LYS A 148 -5.68 4.00 -10.53
N GLY A 149 -5.22 4.18 -9.31
CA GLY A 149 -4.56 5.39 -8.84
C GLY A 149 -3.04 5.37 -8.99
N THR A 150 -2.43 6.48 -8.67
CA THR A 150 -0.98 6.60 -8.49
C THR A 150 -0.68 6.78 -7.01
N MET A 151 0.20 5.94 -6.46
CA MET A 151 0.62 6.06 -5.07
C MET A 151 2.13 6.05 -4.93
N THR A 152 2.65 6.94 -4.08
CA THR A 152 4.05 6.96 -3.69
C THR A 152 4.19 6.84 -2.18
N VAL A 153 4.96 5.87 -1.72
CA VAL A 153 5.35 5.71 -0.32
C VAL A 153 6.76 6.28 -0.17
N LYS A 154 6.88 7.47 0.39
CA LYS A 154 8.15 8.16 0.66
C LYS A 154 8.65 7.93 2.07
N GLY A 155 7.80 7.44 2.96
CA GLY A 155 8.10 7.18 4.36
C GLY A 155 6.90 6.61 5.10
N GLY A 156 6.95 6.66 6.43
CA GLY A 156 5.87 6.15 7.28
C GLY A 156 5.78 4.63 7.36
N ASN A 157 4.67 4.15 7.89
CA ASN A 157 4.45 2.73 8.12
C ASN A 157 3.11 2.28 7.51
N ILE A 158 3.11 1.10 6.91
CA ILE A 158 1.89 0.39 6.51
C ILE A 158 1.90 -0.96 7.22
N VAL A 159 0.97 -1.15 8.13
CA VAL A 159 0.99 -2.27 9.08
C VAL A 159 -0.40 -2.89 9.19
N SER A 160 -0.48 -4.20 9.33
CA SER A 160 -1.70 -4.86 9.77
C SER A 160 -1.53 -5.40 11.19
N THR A 161 -2.59 -5.38 11.99
CA THR A 161 -2.58 -6.05 13.30
C THR A 161 -2.82 -7.55 13.18
N GLY A 162 -3.36 -8.02 12.06
CA GLY A 162 -3.63 -9.43 11.77
C GLY A 162 -2.66 -9.98 10.73
N LYS A 163 -2.10 -11.17 11.00
CA LYS A 163 -1.14 -11.85 10.10
C LYS A 163 -1.68 -12.17 8.71
N PHE A 164 -2.99 -12.21 8.55
CA PHE A 164 -3.64 -12.68 7.33
C PHE A 164 -4.18 -11.56 6.45
N SER A 165 -4.08 -10.32 6.89
CA SER A 165 -4.37 -9.17 6.03
C SER A 165 -3.16 -8.86 5.16
N SER A 166 -3.40 -8.53 3.89
CA SER A 166 -2.36 -8.00 3.01
C SER A 166 -2.22 -6.49 3.20
N LEU A 167 -1.07 -5.92 2.86
CA LEU A 167 -0.83 -4.51 3.16
C LEU A 167 -1.23 -3.62 1.99
N ILE A 168 -0.63 -3.78 0.81
CA ILE A 168 -0.96 -2.96 -0.36
C ILE A 168 -1.40 -3.86 -1.51
N ARG A 169 -2.54 -3.52 -2.13
CA ARG A 169 -2.88 -3.94 -3.47
C ARG A 169 -2.67 -2.79 -4.45
N ASN A 170 -2.04 -3.07 -5.58
CA ASN A 170 -1.89 -2.17 -6.71
C ASN A 170 -2.56 -2.80 -7.92
N ILE A 171 -3.74 -2.31 -8.30
CA ILE A 171 -4.57 -2.93 -9.33
C ILE A 171 -5.12 -1.89 -10.31
N GLY A 172 -4.85 -2.12 -11.58
CA GLY A 172 -5.48 -1.41 -12.69
C GLY A 172 -6.66 -2.17 -13.27
N ASP A 173 -7.08 -1.77 -14.45
CA ASP A 173 -8.04 -2.51 -15.28
C ASP A 173 -7.57 -2.50 -16.75
N SER A 174 -8.39 -2.99 -17.66
CA SER A 174 -8.03 -3.06 -19.08
C SER A 174 -7.73 -1.70 -19.74
N THR A 175 -8.12 -0.60 -19.11
CA THR A 175 -8.02 0.77 -19.66
C THR A 175 -7.08 1.66 -18.85
N THR A 176 -6.94 1.43 -17.56
CA THR A 176 -6.22 2.31 -16.63
C THR A 176 -5.20 1.51 -15.83
N LYS A 177 -3.95 1.94 -15.90
CA LYS A 177 -2.88 1.40 -15.05
C LYS A 177 -3.01 1.94 -13.63
N ALA A 178 -2.71 1.08 -12.65
CA ALA A 178 -2.36 1.54 -11.31
C ALA A 178 -0.84 1.66 -11.21
N GLN A 179 -0.35 2.69 -10.53
CA GLN A 179 1.08 2.93 -10.33
C GLN A 179 1.39 2.98 -8.84
N LEU A 180 2.34 2.16 -8.40
CA LEU A 180 2.83 2.17 -7.02
C LEU A 180 4.33 2.31 -7.01
N THR A 181 4.82 3.35 -6.33
CA THR A 181 6.25 3.56 -6.09
C THR A 181 6.53 3.50 -4.59
N ILE A 182 7.50 2.68 -4.17
CA ILE A 182 7.98 2.61 -2.78
C ILE A 182 9.43 3.09 -2.78
N GLU A 183 9.65 4.29 -2.25
CA GLU A 183 10.97 4.93 -2.14
C GLU A 183 11.60 4.68 -0.77
N SER A 184 10.76 4.57 0.27
CA SER A 184 11.17 4.39 1.66
C SER A 184 9.99 3.90 2.50
N GLY A 185 10.15 3.89 3.84
CA GLY A 185 9.11 3.48 4.79
C GLY A 185 9.19 2.02 5.18
N LYS A 186 8.26 1.59 6.03
CA LYS A 186 8.20 0.24 6.56
C LYS A 186 6.83 -0.39 6.36
N LEU A 187 6.83 -1.53 5.68
CA LEU A 187 5.66 -2.38 5.49
C LEU A 187 5.86 -3.65 6.34
N SER A 188 4.94 -3.96 7.24
CA SER A 188 5.14 -5.11 8.13
C SER A 188 3.85 -5.74 8.63
N ASN A 189 3.96 -7.00 9.04
CA ASN A 189 2.88 -7.77 9.65
C ASN A 189 1.70 -8.01 8.71
N GLY A 190 1.98 -8.29 7.43
CA GLY A 190 0.98 -8.67 6.42
C GLY A 190 1.29 -10.04 5.83
N PHE A 191 0.25 -10.78 5.43
CA PHE A 191 0.41 -12.06 4.76
C PHE A 191 1.10 -11.89 3.40
N ILE A 192 0.60 -10.95 2.59
CA ILE A 192 1.29 -10.43 1.41
C ILE A 192 1.54 -8.94 1.67
N ALA A 193 2.80 -8.50 1.60
CA ALA A 193 3.04 -7.08 1.84
C ALA A 193 2.65 -6.23 0.63
N VAL A 194 3.10 -6.57 -0.57
CA VAL A 194 2.73 -5.85 -1.80
C VAL A 194 2.20 -6.83 -2.83
N LYS A 195 0.94 -6.70 -3.18
CA LYS A 195 0.30 -7.40 -4.29
C LYS A 195 0.17 -6.46 -5.48
N ASN A 196 0.96 -6.69 -6.53
CA ASN A 196 0.87 -5.99 -7.80
C ASN A 196 0.02 -6.83 -8.76
N ASP A 197 -1.23 -6.45 -8.88
CA ASP A 197 -2.27 -7.18 -9.59
C ASP A 197 -2.42 -6.70 -11.04
N ASP A 198 -3.49 -7.08 -11.69
CA ASP A 198 -3.75 -6.80 -13.10
C ASP A 198 -3.50 -5.33 -13.48
N ASN A 199 -2.74 -5.13 -14.56
CA ASN A 199 -2.36 -3.82 -15.09
C ASN A 199 -1.75 -2.87 -14.03
N GLY A 200 -1.13 -3.43 -12.99
CA GLY A 200 -0.35 -2.69 -12.01
C GLY A 200 1.09 -2.46 -12.49
N ASP A 201 1.64 -1.31 -12.22
CA ASP A 201 3.06 -0.95 -12.42
C ASP A 201 3.67 -0.67 -11.05
N LEU A 202 4.62 -1.50 -10.62
CA LEU A 202 5.24 -1.44 -9.30
C LEU A 202 6.72 -1.07 -9.43
N LYS A 203 7.15 -0.07 -8.64
CA LYS A 203 8.56 0.29 -8.49
C LYS A 203 8.95 0.32 -7.02
N ILE A 204 10.01 -0.40 -6.67
CA ILE A 204 10.59 -0.40 -5.33
C ILE A 204 12.04 0.02 -5.44
N SER A 205 12.37 1.20 -4.94
CA SER A 205 13.73 1.74 -4.90
C SER A 205 14.30 1.83 -3.49
N GLY A 206 13.47 1.57 -2.45
CA GLY A 206 13.89 1.63 -1.05
C GLY A 206 12.86 1.04 -0.10
N GLY A 207 13.05 1.29 1.19
CA GLY A 207 12.16 0.82 2.26
C GLY A 207 12.48 -0.58 2.79
N GLU A 208 11.79 -0.95 3.86
CA GLU A 208 11.83 -2.28 4.46
C GLU A 208 10.45 -2.94 4.36
N ILE A 209 10.39 -4.05 3.65
CA ILE A 209 9.14 -4.76 3.36
C ILE A 209 9.24 -6.15 3.98
N THR A 210 8.45 -6.40 5.01
CA THR A 210 8.45 -7.67 5.75
C THR A 210 7.08 -8.33 5.65
N SER A 211 7.07 -9.61 5.31
CA SER A 211 5.87 -10.41 5.15
C SER A 211 6.06 -11.81 5.70
N ASP A 212 4.99 -12.41 6.19
CA ASP A 212 4.99 -13.80 6.64
C ASP A 212 5.01 -14.80 5.48
N ASP A 213 4.57 -14.40 4.27
CA ASP A 213 4.57 -15.24 3.06
C ASP A 213 5.31 -14.55 1.91
N GLN A 214 4.69 -13.59 1.26
CA GLN A 214 5.28 -12.91 0.11
C GLN A 214 5.47 -11.42 0.39
N ALA A 215 6.73 -10.97 0.41
CA ALA A 215 7.04 -9.54 0.45
C ALA A 215 6.52 -8.85 -0.83
N VAL A 216 6.64 -9.53 -1.98
CA VAL A 216 6.08 -9.07 -3.25
C VAL A 216 5.42 -10.23 -3.98
N GLN A 217 4.15 -10.07 -4.34
CA GLN A 217 3.41 -10.92 -5.26
C GLN A 217 3.10 -10.12 -6.52
N ASN A 218 3.79 -10.43 -7.62
CA ASN A 218 3.66 -9.68 -8.86
C ASN A 218 2.94 -10.47 -9.96
N TRP A 219 1.78 -9.97 -10.39
CA TRP A 219 0.99 -10.49 -11.51
C TRP A 219 1.09 -9.62 -12.78
N SER A 220 1.81 -8.49 -12.72
CA SER A 220 1.90 -7.52 -13.81
C SER A 220 3.35 -7.03 -14.01
N GLN A 221 3.59 -5.73 -14.05
CA GLN A 221 4.92 -5.16 -14.26
C GLN A 221 5.55 -4.73 -12.93
N ALA A 222 6.78 -5.16 -12.64
CA ALA A 222 7.48 -4.76 -11.43
C ALA A 222 8.98 -4.51 -11.66
N GLU A 223 9.50 -3.52 -10.96
CA GLU A 223 10.92 -3.22 -10.87
C GLU A 223 11.32 -3.08 -9.40
N ILE A 224 12.35 -3.82 -8.97
CA ILE A 224 12.93 -3.73 -7.63
C ILE A 224 14.39 -3.36 -7.80
N SER A 225 14.75 -2.10 -7.52
CA SER A 225 16.11 -1.60 -7.68
C SER A 225 16.82 -1.29 -6.35
N GLY A 226 16.09 -1.36 -5.22
CA GLY A 226 16.61 -1.10 -3.89
C GLY A 226 15.70 -1.61 -2.79
N GLY A 227 15.98 -1.24 -1.55
CA GLY A 227 15.22 -1.66 -0.37
C GLY A 227 15.54 -3.08 0.10
N THR A 228 14.87 -3.48 1.19
CA THR A 228 15.03 -4.80 1.80
C THR A 228 13.69 -5.52 1.85
N MET A 229 13.58 -6.64 1.16
CA MET A 229 12.43 -7.55 1.19
C MET A 229 12.73 -8.71 2.13
N ASN A 230 12.05 -8.78 3.27
CA ASN A 230 12.08 -9.87 4.22
C ASN A 230 10.87 -10.77 3.97
N GLY A 231 11.00 -11.72 3.06
CA GLY A 231 9.95 -12.62 2.57
C GLY A 231 10.16 -12.96 1.10
N ALA A 232 9.33 -13.84 0.59
CA ALA A 232 9.44 -14.28 -0.80
C ALA A 232 9.05 -13.18 -1.80
N VAL A 233 9.68 -13.19 -2.97
CA VAL A 233 9.38 -12.29 -4.10
C VAL A 233 9.02 -13.15 -5.29
N TYR A 234 7.74 -13.18 -5.65
CA TYR A 234 7.22 -14.07 -6.69
C TYR A 234 6.59 -13.30 -7.84
N THR A 235 6.91 -13.75 -9.03
CA THR A 235 6.27 -13.32 -10.28
C THR A 235 5.36 -14.43 -10.75
N TRP A 236 4.08 -14.12 -10.93
CA TRP A 236 3.04 -15.10 -11.21
C TRP A 236 2.52 -14.99 -12.64
N ALA A 237 2.07 -16.12 -13.19
CA ALA A 237 1.26 -16.16 -14.40
C ALA A 237 0.08 -17.09 -14.22
N ALA A 238 -1.06 -16.72 -14.82
CA ALA A 238 -2.26 -17.54 -14.93
C ALA A 238 -2.97 -17.22 -16.25
N ASP A 239 -3.53 -18.24 -16.90
CA ASP A 239 -4.26 -18.10 -18.16
C ASP A 239 -3.47 -17.29 -19.22
N ASN A 240 -3.99 -16.14 -19.60
CA ASN A 240 -3.39 -15.22 -20.57
C ASN A 240 -2.56 -14.09 -19.95
N SER A 241 -2.45 -14.07 -18.62
CA SER A 241 -1.74 -13.02 -17.87
C SER A 241 -0.42 -13.54 -17.32
N ALA A 242 0.65 -12.77 -17.49
CA ALA A 242 1.96 -13.10 -16.94
C ALA A 242 2.67 -11.86 -16.41
N GLY A 243 3.03 -11.93 -15.15
CA GLY A 243 3.89 -10.94 -14.54
C GLY A 243 5.28 -10.90 -15.15
N GLN A 244 5.86 -9.71 -15.18
CA GLN A 244 7.24 -9.45 -15.56
C GLN A 244 7.91 -8.69 -14.43
N MET A 245 9.11 -9.08 -14.02
CA MET A 245 9.85 -8.44 -12.95
C MET A 245 11.32 -8.25 -13.32
N THR A 246 11.87 -7.10 -12.96
CA THR A 246 13.31 -6.86 -13.00
C THR A 246 13.81 -6.56 -11.59
N ILE A 247 14.85 -7.28 -11.15
CA ILE A 247 15.56 -7.05 -9.89
C ILE A 247 16.95 -6.55 -10.24
N SER A 248 17.34 -5.39 -9.71
CA SER A 248 18.60 -4.71 -10.06
C SER A 248 19.17 -3.92 -8.88
N GLY A 249 20.20 -3.17 -9.13
CA GLY A 249 20.78 -2.20 -8.18
C GLY A 249 21.18 -2.80 -6.83
N ASP A 250 20.79 -2.15 -5.75
CA ASP A 250 21.13 -2.54 -4.37
C ASP A 250 19.99 -3.29 -3.65
N ALA A 251 19.04 -3.82 -4.39
CA ALA A 251 17.93 -4.59 -3.84
C ALA A 251 18.43 -5.75 -2.97
N LYS A 252 17.87 -5.91 -1.76
CA LYS A 252 18.21 -7.00 -0.86
C LYS A 252 16.96 -7.86 -0.61
N ILE A 253 17.03 -9.13 -0.99
CA ILE A 253 15.92 -10.06 -0.82
C ILE A 253 16.35 -11.19 0.12
N ASN A 254 15.78 -11.19 1.31
CA ASN A 254 15.93 -12.23 2.32
C ASN A 254 14.77 -13.23 2.18
N GLY A 255 14.74 -13.95 1.08
CA GLY A 255 13.70 -14.90 0.73
C GLY A 255 13.88 -15.47 -0.67
N ASN A 256 13.00 -16.36 -1.06
CA ASN A 256 13.04 -16.99 -2.36
C ASN A 256 12.56 -16.04 -3.47
N VAL A 257 13.13 -16.18 -4.65
CA VAL A 257 12.70 -15.48 -5.88
C VAL A 257 12.25 -16.50 -6.90
N TYR A 258 10.95 -16.55 -7.20
CA TYR A 258 10.41 -17.51 -8.15
C TYR A 258 9.56 -16.85 -9.22
N SER A 259 9.67 -17.38 -10.46
CA SER A 259 8.67 -17.21 -11.50
C SER A 259 7.71 -18.39 -11.45
N VAL A 260 6.44 -18.15 -11.11
CA VAL A 260 5.46 -19.17 -10.73
C VAL A 260 4.36 -19.27 -11.76
N GLN A 261 4.13 -20.47 -12.26
CA GLN A 261 2.98 -20.78 -13.12
C GLN A 261 1.84 -21.29 -12.21
N TYR A 262 0.67 -20.64 -12.28
CA TYR A 262 -0.49 -21.03 -11.50
C TYR A 262 -1.47 -21.84 -12.35
N VAL A 263 -1.69 -23.08 -11.96
CA VAL A 263 -2.65 -23.98 -12.60
C VAL A 263 -3.77 -24.28 -11.60
N TYR A 264 -5.00 -24.01 -11.99
CA TYR A 264 -6.17 -24.28 -11.16
C TYR A 264 -7.27 -24.94 -11.99
N THR A 265 -8.20 -25.56 -11.31
CA THR A 265 -9.38 -26.18 -11.95
C THR A 265 -10.62 -25.46 -11.44
N ASP A 266 -11.44 -25.00 -12.36
CA ASP A 266 -12.75 -24.43 -12.09
C ASP A 266 -13.79 -25.10 -12.98
N ASN A 267 -14.90 -25.60 -12.38
CA ASN A 267 -15.96 -26.32 -13.11
C ASN A 267 -15.43 -27.40 -14.05
N GLU A 268 -14.50 -28.24 -13.59
CA GLU A 268 -13.82 -29.31 -14.35
C GLU A 268 -12.90 -28.83 -15.50
N ILE A 269 -12.79 -27.51 -15.70
CA ILE A 269 -11.87 -26.92 -16.69
C ILE A 269 -10.53 -26.65 -16.03
N VAL A 270 -9.46 -27.17 -16.63
CA VAL A 270 -8.10 -26.86 -16.19
C VAL A 270 -7.64 -25.54 -16.81
N HIS A 271 -7.40 -24.58 -15.98
CA HIS A 271 -6.82 -23.28 -16.32
C HIS A 271 -5.32 -23.33 -16.12
N GLN A 272 -4.57 -23.01 -17.14
CA GLN A 272 -3.10 -22.99 -17.07
C GLN A 272 -2.54 -21.82 -17.90
N PRO A 273 -1.39 -21.25 -17.46
CA PRO A 273 -0.76 -20.17 -18.20
C PRO A 273 -0.36 -20.60 -19.61
N ILE A 274 -0.71 -19.79 -20.60
CA ILE A 274 -0.20 -19.91 -21.97
C ILE A 274 1.02 -19.02 -22.21
N VAL A 275 1.30 -18.13 -21.25
CA VAL A 275 2.47 -17.24 -21.21
C VAL A 275 3.26 -17.48 -19.93
N SER A 276 4.56 -17.26 -19.96
CA SER A 276 5.42 -17.52 -18.80
C SER A 276 5.57 -16.28 -17.93
N ALA A 277 5.40 -16.44 -16.61
CA ALA A 277 5.95 -15.48 -15.66
C ALA A 277 7.45 -15.34 -15.88
N ALA A 278 7.97 -14.12 -15.86
CA ALA A 278 9.39 -13.89 -16.09
C ALA A 278 10.01 -12.94 -15.08
N THR A 279 11.14 -13.36 -14.53
CA THR A 279 11.97 -12.53 -13.64
C THR A 279 13.37 -12.40 -14.22
N LYS A 280 13.83 -11.16 -14.38
CA LYS A 280 15.21 -10.83 -14.72
C LYS A 280 15.94 -10.37 -13.47
N ILE A 281 17.11 -10.94 -13.19
CA ILE A 281 17.98 -10.54 -12.08
C ILE A 281 19.25 -9.97 -12.70
N GLU A 282 19.39 -8.67 -12.63
CA GLU A 282 20.50 -7.89 -13.19
C GLU A 282 21.44 -7.36 -12.10
N GLY A 283 21.03 -7.44 -10.84
CA GLY A 283 21.77 -6.96 -9.66
C GLY A 283 21.13 -7.39 -8.36
N GLY A 284 21.52 -6.74 -7.26
CA GLY A 284 21.02 -7.00 -5.91
C GLY A 284 21.67 -8.17 -5.19
N THR A 285 21.23 -8.43 -3.96
CA THR A 285 21.65 -9.57 -3.13
C THR A 285 20.43 -10.42 -2.79
N ILE A 286 20.46 -11.69 -3.13
CA ILE A 286 19.36 -12.62 -2.88
C ILE A 286 19.84 -13.73 -1.95
N VAL A 287 19.21 -13.78 -0.77
CA VAL A 287 19.47 -14.77 0.29
C VAL A 287 18.31 -15.75 0.31
N GLY A 288 18.31 -16.67 -0.64
CA GLY A 288 17.25 -17.66 -0.84
C GLY A 288 17.40 -18.40 -2.15
N ASN A 289 16.44 -19.25 -2.47
CA ASN A 289 16.42 -19.99 -3.74
C ASN A 289 15.89 -19.10 -4.88
N VAL A 290 16.46 -19.32 -6.05
CA VAL A 290 16.06 -18.62 -7.28
C VAL A 290 15.68 -19.65 -8.32
N GLY A 291 14.53 -19.50 -8.98
CA GLY A 291 14.14 -20.44 -10.03
C GLY A 291 12.71 -20.31 -10.51
N ALA A 292 12.29 -21.33 -11.26
CA ALA A 292 10.93 -21.52 -11.69
C ALA A 292 10.19 -22.45 -10.72
N ALA A 293 8.90 -22.18 -10.54
CA ALA A 293 8.01 -22.98 -9.72
C ALA A 293 6.61 -23.07 -10.36
N TYR A 294 5.76 -23.89 -9.79
CA TYR A 294 4.34 -23.90 -10.13
C TYR A 294 3.50 -24.11 -8.87
N SER A 295 2.26 -23.67 -8.96
CA SER A 295 1.24 -23.88 -7.94
C SER A 295 0.04 -24.57 -8.56
N GLY A 296 -0.52 -25.55 -7.87
CA GLY A 296 -1.53 -26.46 -8.41
C GLY A 296 -0.93 -27.63 -9.19
N SER A 297 -1.51 -28.01 -10.33
CA SER A 297 -1.01 -29.10 -11.17
C SER A 297 0.22 -28.66 -11.98
N ALA A 298 0.97 -29.63 -12.51
CA ALA A 298 2.12 -29.32 -13.37
C ALA A 298 1.68 -28.62 -14.67
N PRO A 299 2.23 -27.45 -15.00
CA PRO A 299 1.87 -26.69 -16.19
C PRO A 299 2.57 -27.23 -17.44
N ASN A 300 2.04 -26.87 -18.60
CA ASN A 300 2.71 -27.17 -19.90
C ASN A 300 3.93 -26.27 -20.14
N THR A 301 3.99 -25.11 -19.45
CA THR A 301 5.10 -24.15 -19.54
C THR A 301 5.61 -23.82 -18.14
N LEU A 302 6.89 -23.62 -17.99
CA LEU A 302 7.50 -23.14 -16.73
C LEU A 302 7.71 -21.63 -16.76
N GLY A 303 7.74 -21.03 -15.58
CA GLY A 303 8.22 -19.66 -15.42
C GLY A 303 9.68 -19.53 -15.85
N VAL A 304 10.11 -18.32 -16.17
CA VAL A 304 11.47 -18.03 -16.62
C VAL A 304 12.17 -17.14 -15.60
N VAL A 305 13.39 -17.53 -15.23
CA VAL A 305 14.30 -16.66 -14.47
C VAL A 305 15.60 -16.53 -15.24
N THR A 306 15.97 -15.29 -15.57
CA THR A 306 17.23 -14.96 -16.22
C THR A 306 18.12 -14.21 -15.25
N VAL A 307 19.35 -14.68 -15.08
CA VAL A 307 20.34 -14.07 -14.18
C VAL A 307 21.52 -13.57 -15.01
N SER A 308 21.73 -12.26 -15.00
CA SER A 308 22.89 -11.61 -15.65
C SER A 308 23.79 -10.88 -14.65
N GLY A 309 23.34 -10.72 -13.38
CA GLY A 309 24.10 -10.08 -12.31
C GLY A 309 23.59 -10.50 -10.94
N GLY A 310 24.08 -9.83 -9.90
CA GLY A 310 23.67 -10.05 -8.52
C GLY A 310 24.60 -10.92 -7.69
N ASN A 311 24.38 -10.88 -6.36
CA ASN A 311 25.10 -11.65 -5.35
C ASN A 311 24.16 -12.68 -4.72
N PHE A 312 24.62 -13.94 -4.67
CA PHE A 312 23.86 -15.09 -4.20
C PHE A 312 24.68 -15.85 -3.14
N PRO A 313 24.74 -15.40 -1.88
CA PRO A 313 25.67 -15.92 -0.87
C PRO A 313 25.46 -17.39 -0.52
N TYR A 314 24.29 -17.98 -0.82
CA TYR A 314 23.96 -19.38 -0.49
C TYR A 314 23.65 -20.26 -1.72
N LEU A 315 23.95 -19.81 -2.92
CA LEU A 315 23.82 -20.66 -4.08
C LEU A 315 24.92 -21.74 -4.05
N TYR A 316 24.59 -22.95 -3.59
CA TYR A 316 25.43 -24.13 -3.81
C TYR A 316 25.46 -24.39 -5.31
N ARG A 317 26.58 -24.06 -5.96
CA ARG A 317 26.87 -24.61 -7.29
C ARG A 317 27.02 -26.12 -7.11
N LYS A 318 26.01 -26.92 -7.44
CA LYS A 318 26.21 -28.33 -7.72
C LYS A 318 27.11 -28.36 -8.93
N SER A 319 28.41 -28.67 -8.77
CA SER A 319 29.28 -29.01 -9.89
C SER A 319 28.67 -30.24 -10.57
N ILE A 320 28.29 -30.07 -11.81
CA ILE A 320 27.91 -31.16 -12.74
C ILE A 320 29.15 -31.96 -13.06
#